data_4da3773e614cb0b93df73a4ddb727a11
#
_entry.id   4da3773e614cb0b93df73a4ddb727a11
#
_cell.length_a   1.000
_cell.length_b   1.000
_cell.length_c   1.000
_cell.angle_alpha   90.00
_cell.angle_beta   90.00
_cell.angle_gamma   90.00
#
_symmetry.space_group_name_H-M   'P 1'
#
loop_
_entity.id
_entity.type
_entity.pdbx_description
1 polymer ?
#
loop_
_entity_poly.entity_id
_entity_poly.type
_entity_poly.pdbx_seq_one_letter_code
_entity_poly.pdbx_strand_id
1 'polypeptide(L)'
;MTKADNFILAMNGISKTFPGVNALENVDFTPKQGEIHALVGENGAGKSTLIKILTGVEHPDAGSIELNGKIVQVRSPQHSQEMGISTVYQEINLCTNITVAENIMLGYEPHRFGSIDWKKVNAFATQALKKLDIEIDVTQSLGNYSVAIQQMVAIARALEIASARILILDEPTSSLDVHEASRLFDLMQKLKEEGLGIIFITHFLDQVYQVSDRITVLRNGKLVGTYDTASLPRVELIAKMLGRSLTDLDKVSKAKTTSEQNADKESLLVAKGLARAGSLKPLDMELHGNEVVGIAGLLGSGRTEMANLLFGIDTPDEGTLTLNGRQINRFSPLESLENGIALCPEDRKAEGIVGDLTIRENIILALQARNGWFRFLNIQKQYEIADKYIQLLGISTPSPDQLVKNLSGGNQQKVILARWLATNPQVLILDEPTRGIDVGAKAEIQKLVIDLAEEGQSCVFISSELEEVLRTSHRIIVLRDQKKAAEYSGDVDDQTIIQTMAGNL
;
A
#
# COMPACT_ATOMS: atom_id res chain seq x y z
N MET A 1 36.93 1.15 -27.46
CA MET A 1 37.00 1.13 -26.00
C MET A 1 35.57 1.26 -25.52
N THR A 2 34.94 0.14 -25.21
CA THR A 2 33.62 0.08 -24.59
C THR A 2 33.69 0.76 -23.22
N LYS A 3 32.84 1.75 -22.97
CA LYS A 3 32.67 2.33 -21.61
C LYS A 3 32.38 1.15 -20.67
N ALA A 4 33.35 0.84 -19.80
CA ALA A 4 33.10 -0.09 -18.70
C ALA A 4 31.88 0.44 -17.94
N ASP A 5 30.83 -0.34 -17.86
CA ASP A 5 29.65 0.01 -17.07
C ASP A 5 30.10 0.22 -15.63
N ASN A 6 29.96 1.46 -15.13
CA ASN A 6 30.46 1.86 -13.82
C ASN A 6 29.46 1.45 -12.73
N PHE A 7 29.31 0.13 -12.51
CA PHE A 7 28.44 -0.39 -11.45
C PHE A 7 29.07 -0.09 -10.09
N ILE A 8 28.31 0.56 -9.21
CA ILE A 8 28.72 0.75 -7.80
C ILE A 8 28.55 -0.55 -7.03
N LEU A 9 27.54 -1.35 -7.42
CA LEU A 9 27.18 -2.64 -6.86
C LEU A 9 26.91 -3.64 -7.98
N ALA A 10 27.44 -4.86 -7.88
CA ALA A 10 27.01 -5.99 -8.68
C ALA A 10 26.75 -7.20 -7.78
N MET A 11 25.54 -7.66 -7.76
CA MET A 11 25.15 -8.94 -7.17
C MET A 11 24.96 -9.93 -8.32
N ASN A 12 25.77 -10.97 -8.36
CA ASN A 12 25.83 -11.91 -9.49
C ASN A 12 25.40 -13.30 -9.04
N GLY A 13 24.38 -13.87 -9.69
CA GLY A 13 23.93 -15.24 -9.48
C GLY A 13 23.41 -15.52 -8.07
N ILE A 14 22.82 -14.54 -7.40
CA ILE A 14 22.38 -14.68 -6.00
C ILE A 14 21.25 -15.71 -5.88
N SER A 15 21.47 -16.70 -5.03
CA SER A 15 20.47 -17.71 -4.71
C SER A 15 20.29 -17.84 -3.19
N LYS A 16 19.04 -18.04 -2.75
CA LYS A 16 18.69 -18.23 -1.34
C LYS A 16 17.47 -19.11 -1.19
N THR A 17 17.60 -20.12 -0.35
CA THR A 17 16.52 -21.05 -0.02
C THR A 17 16.20 -20.99 1.47
N PHE A 18 14.94 -20.96 1.81
CA PHE A 18 14.44 -21.17 3.16
C PHE A 18 13.65 -22.50 3.22
N PRO A 19 13.42 -23.08 4.39
CA PRO A 19 12.63 -24.31 4.50
C PRO A 19 11.29 -24.20 3.75
N GLY A 20 11.16 -24.97 2.66
CA GLY A 20 9.96 -25.00 1.82
C GLY A 20 9.82 -23.92 0.77
N VAL A 21 10.76 -22.95 0.67
CA VAL A 21 10.64 -21.83 -0.29
C VAL A 21 11.99 -21.47 -0.91
N ASN A 22 12.07 -21.47 -2.24
CA ASN A 22 13.19 -20.88 -2.98
C ASN A 22 12.92 -19.36 -3.10
N ALA A 23 13.54 -18.57 -2.22
CA ALA A 23 13.31 -17.13 -2.16
C ALA A 23 14.03 -16.35 -3.28
N LEU A 24 15.21 -16.83 -3.72
CA LEU A 24 15.96 -16.30 -4.85
C LEU A 24 16.65 -17.45 -5.62
N GLU A 25 16.63 -17.36 -6.95
CA GLU A 25 17.24 -18.33 -7.84
C GLU A 25 18.01 -17.62 -8.95
N ASN A 26 19.35 -17.62 -8.83
CA ASN A 26 20.28 -17.05 -9.82
C ASN A 26 19.95 -15.60 -10.23
N VAL A 27 19.82 -14.70 -9.27
CA VAL A 27 19.44 -13.31 -9.49
C VAL A 27 20.65 -12.42 -9.65
N ASP A 28 20.67 -11.63 -10.73
CA ASP A 28 21.63 -10.57 -10.97
C ASP A 28 20.98 -9.21 -10.67
N PHE A 29 21.74 -8.32 -10.00
CA PHE A 29 21.27 -6.98 -9.67
C PHE A 29 22.44 -5.99 -9.67
N THR A 30 22.39 -4.98 -10.55
CA THR A 30 23.54 -4.15 -10.89
C THR A 30 23.21 -2.64 -10.92
N PRO A 31 23.02 -2.00 -9.76
CA PRO A 31 22.87 -0.54 -9.65
C PRO A 31 24.16 0.20 -10.04
N LYS A 32 24.01 1.38 -10.66
CA LYS A 32 25.12 2.25 -11.05
C LYS A 32 25.31 3.39 -10.04
N GLN A 33 26.48 4.00 -10.07
CA GLN A 33 26.75 5.22 -9.32
C GLN A 33 25.94 6.39 -9.92
N GLY A 34 25.34 7.22 -9.07
CA GLY A 34 24.51 8.34 -9.51
C GLY A 34 23.28 7.90 -10.29
N GLU A 35 22.64 6.82 -9.85
CA GLU A 35 21.44 6.24 -10.45
C GLU A 35 20.37 6.02 -9.37
N ILE A 36 19.12 6.30 -9.69
CA ILE A 36 17.97 5.80 -8.92
C ILE A 36 17.49 4.53 -9.61
N HIS A 37 17.77 3.39 -8.98
CA HIS A 37 17.44 2.08 -9.50
C HIS A 37 16.21 1.51 -8.77
N ALA A 38 15.09 1.40 -9.45
CA ALA A 38 13.90 0.79 -8.88
C ALA A 38 14.00 -0.74 -8.85
N LEU A 39 13.65 -1.35 -7.72
CA LEU A 39 13.49 -2.80 -7.58
C LEU A 39 12.01 -3.12 -7.37
N VAL A 40 11.37 -3.71 -8.38
CA VAL A 40 9.93 -3.96 -8.39
C VAL A 40 9.62 -5.45 -8.53
N GLY A 41 8.39 -5.83 -8.19
CA GLY A 41 7.88 -7.20 -8.23
C GLY A 41 6.77 -7.38 -7.21
N GLU A 42 5.98 -8.44 -7.35
CA GLU A 42 4.90 -8.77 -6.41
C GLU A 42 5.42 -9.06 -4.99
N ASN A 43 4.51 -9.13 -4.02
CA ASN A 43 4.85 -9.63 -2.69
C ASN A 43 5.30 -11.08 -2.79
N GLY A 44 6.42 -11.41 -2.12
CA GLY A 44 7.06 -12.72 -2.28
C GLY A 44 7.95 -12.88 -3.51
N ALA A 45 8.13 -11.84 -4.36
CA ALA A 45 9.02 -11.89 -5.52
C ALA A 45 10.52 -12.02 -5.18
N GLY A 46 10.90 -11.87 -3.90
CA GLY A 46 12.29 -11.97 -3.45
C GLY A 46 12.98 -10.63 -3.16
N LYS A 47 12.32 -9.48 -3.36
CA LYS A 47 12.91 -8.14 -3.14
C LYS A 47 13.53 -7.98 -1.76
N SER A 48 12.74 -8.20 -0.70
CA SER A 48 13.23 -8.06 0.68
C SER A 48 14.34 -9.06 1.02
N THR A 49 14.33 -10.27 0.44
CA THR A 49 15.40 -11.24 0.61
C THR A 49 16.69 -10.76 -0.04
N LEU A 50 16.62 -10.19 -1.25
CA LEU A 50 17.77 -9.61 -1.95
C LEU A 50 18.40 -8.47 -1.13
N ILE A 51 17.56 -7.58 -0.57
CA ILE A 51 18.03 -6.50 0.29
C ILE A 51 18.61 -7.03 1.62
N LYS A 52 18.00 -8.03 2.25
CA LYS A 52 18.54 -8.65 3.46
C LYS A 52 19.92 -9.26 3.24
N ILE A 53 20.17 -9.83 2.05
CA ILE A 53 21.47 -10.34 1.66
C ILE A 53 22.46 -9.17 1.47
N LEU A 54 22.07 -8.11 0.78
CA LEU A 54 22.89 -6.94 0.55
C LEU A 54 23.25 -6.23 1.86
N THR A 55 22.35 -6.24 2.83
CA THR A 55 22.55 -5.62 4.16
C THR A 55 23.20 -6.55 5.18
N GLY A 56 23.49 -7.81 4.82
CA GLY A 56 24.13 -8.78 5.72
C GLY A 56 23.25 -9.31 6.84
N VAL A 57 21.92 -9.13 6.76
CA VAL A 57 20.93 -9.79 7.64
C VAL A 57 20.82 -11.27 7.29
N GLU A 58 20.92 -11.58 5.99
CA GLU A 58 20.94 -12.93 5.45
C GLU A 58 22.20 -13.17 4.64
N HIS A 59 22.61 -14.43 4.50
CA HIS A 59 23.71 -14.81 3.64
C HIS A 59 23.19 -15.54 2.40
N PRO A 60 23.75 -15.28 1.21
CA PRO A 60 23.38 -16.05 0.03
C PRO A 60 23.88 -17.49 0.14
N ASP A 61 23.14 -18.42 -0.43
CA ASP A 61 23.55 -19.83 -0.55
C ASP A 61 24.50 -20.02 -1.74
N ALA A 62 24.37 -19.15 -2.78
CA ALA A 62 25.26 -19.08 -3.94
C ALA A 62 25.28 -17.67 -4.50
N GLY A 63 26.30 -17.38 -5.32
CA GLY A 63 26.51 -16.07 -5.96
C GLY A 63 27.59 -15.24 -5.27
N SER A 64 27.79 -14.02 -5.77
CA SER A 64 28.81 -13.09 -5.26
C SER A 64 28.29 -11.65 -5.23
N ILE A 65 28.85 -10.86 -4.32
CA ILE A 65 28.57 -9.42 -4.21
C ILE A 65 29.87 -8.69 -4.50
N GLU A 66 29.81 -7.71 -5.41
CA GLU A 66 30.92 -6.85 -5.74
C GLU A 66 30.56 -5.39 -5.43
N LEU A 67 31.43 -4.68 -4.74
CA LEU A 67 31.35 -3.24 -4.51
C LEU A 67 32.54 -2.55 -5.17
N ASN A 68 32.27 -1.62 -6.05
CA ASN A 68 33.31 -0.89 -6.81
C ASN A 68 34.32 -1.86 -7.48
N GLY A 69 33.83 -2.96 -8.05
CA GLY A 69 34.63 -3.99 -8.74
C GLY A 69 35.43 -4.90 -7.83
N LYS A 70 35.18 -4.91 -6.51
CA LYS A 70 35.83 -5.81 -5.55
C LYS A 70 34.80 -6.75 -4.96
N ILE A 71 35.09 -8.06 -4.99
CA ILE A 71 34.27 -9.06 -4.33
C ILE A 71 34.33 -8.83 -2.82
N VAL A 72 33.17 -8.76 -2.19
CA VAL A 72 33.00 -8.52 -0.76
C VAL A 72 32.05 -9.55 -0.15
N GLN A 73 32.25 -9.81 1.14
CA GLN A 73 31.33 -10.61 1.93
C GLN A 73 30.71 -9.73 3.01
N VAL A 74 29.44 -9.42 2.87
CA VAL A 74 28.69 -8.65 3.86
C VAL A 74 28.30 -9.59 5.02
N ARG A 75 28.78 -9.27 6.24
CA ARG A 75 28.68 -10.19 7.38
C ARG A 75 27.58 -9.80 8.38
N SER A 76 27.21 -8.53 8.41
CA SER A 76 26.22 -7.98 9.33
C SER A 76 25.71 -6.64 8.83
N PRO A 77 24.58 -6.13 9.34
CA PRO A 77 24.10 -4.79 9.02
C PRO A 77 25.11 -3.67 9.35
N GLN A 78 25.83 -3.81 10.46
CA GLN A 78 26.88 -2.85 10.82
C GLN A 78 28.01 -2.88 9.79
N HIS A 79 28.47 -4.06 9.38
CA HIS A 79 29.52 -4.20 8.36
C HIS A 79 29.05 -3.63 7.00
N SER A 80 27.77 -3.80 6.65
CA SER A 80 27.15 -3.18 5.45
C SER A 80 27.26 -1.64 5.51
N GLN A 81 26.95 -1.03 6.65
CA GLN A 81 27.09 0.42 6.86
C GLN A 81 28.55 0.89 6.77
N GLU A 82 29.50 0.17 7.37
CA GLU A 82 30.94 0.46 7.27
C GLU A 82 31.43 0.40 5.80
N MET A 83 30.77 -0.40 4.96
CA MET A 83 31.05 -0.48 3.51
C MET A 83 30.35 0.63 2.69
N GLY A 84 29.56 1.48 3.33
CA GLY A 84 28.82 2.57 2.69
C GLY A 84 27.48 2.15 2.10
N ILE A 85 26.84 1.06 2.58
CA ILE A 85 25.49 0.65 2.22
C ILE A 85 24.58 0.93 3.40
N SER A 86 23.60 1.80 3.23
CA SER A 86 22.63 2.17 4.27
C SER A 86 21.22 1.93 3.82
N THR A 87 20.34 1.55 4.75
CA THR A 87 18.93 1.24 4.49
C THR A 87 18.02 2.06 5.36
N VAL A 88 17.02 2.65 4.75
CA VAL A 88 15.85 3.22 5.42
C VAL A 88 14.69 2.27 5.13
N TYR A 89 14.20 1.61 6.18
CA TYR A 89 13.13 0.62 6.10
C TYR A 89 11.76 1.28 6.11
N GLN A 90 10.74 0.56 5.65
CA GLN A 90 9.33 0.96 5.66
C GLN A 90 8.84 1.34 7.06
N GLU A 91 9.16 0.53 8.09
CA GLU A 91 8.99 0.92 9.48
C GLU A 91 10.23 1.70 9.90
N ILE A 92 10.06 2.99 10.14
CA ILE A 92 11.16 3.90 10.49
C ILE A 92 11.75 3.44 11.83
N ASN A 93 12.95 2.85 11.79
CA ASN A 93 13.67 2.37 12.98
C ASN A 93 14.29 3.54 13.77
N LEU A 94 13.45 4.47 14.22
CA LEU A 94 13.80 5.60 15.05
C LEU A 94 13.02 5.59 16.37
N CYS A 95 13.62 6.12 17.41
CA CYS A 95 13.00 6.22 18.73
C CYS A 95 12.25 7.55 18.84
N THR A 96 10.93 7.52 18.78
CA THR A 96 10.09 8.74 18.81
C THR A 96 10.12 9.48 20.16
N ASN A 97 10.53 8.81 21.23
CA ASN A 97 10.58 9.36 22.58
C ASN A 97 11.91 10.07 22.94
N ILE A 98 12.91 10.02 22.06
CA ILE A 98 14.17 10.77 22.23
C ILE A 98 14.27 11.88 21.20
N THR A 99 15.23 12.78 21.36
CA THR A 99 15.40 13.96 20.49
C THR A 99 15.82 13.58 19.06
N VAL A 100 15.61 14.49 18.13
CA VAL A 100 16.10 14.35 16.74
C VAL A 100 17.61 14.16 16.72
N ALA A 101 18.36 14.94 17.49
CA ALA A 101 19.81 14.85 17.58
C ALA A 101 20.30 13.50 18.13
N GLU A 102 19.63 12.98 19.15
CA GLU A 102 19.91 11.64 19.68
C GLU A 102 19.65 10.56 18.63
N ASN A 103 18.54 10.64 17.90
CA ASN A 103 18.23 9.68 16.84
C ASN A 103 19.30 9.66 15.74
N ILE A 104 19.78 10.83 15.30
CA ILE A 104 20.83 10.91 14.27
C ILE A 104 22.14 10.31 14.76
N MET A 105 22.55 10.61 16.00
CA MET A 105 23.87 10.25 16.54
C MET A 105 23.87 8.96 17.36
N LEU A 106 22.75 8.25 17.45
CA LEU A 106 22.60 7.07 18.28
C LEU A 106 23.68 6.02 18.03
N GLY A 107 24.49 5.73 19.07
CA GLY A 107 25.62 4.81 19.02
C GLY A 107 26.93 5.42 18.49
N TYR A 108 26.94 6.72 18.17
CA TYR A 108 28.10 7.45 17.66
C TYR A 108 28.31 8.78 18.40
N GLU A 109 27.76 8.89 19.61
CA GLU A 109 27.78 10.11 20.40
C GLU A 109 29.23 10.49 20.78
N PRO A 110 29.68 11.72 20.47
CA PRO A 110 30.98 12.21 20.90
C PRO A 110 31.01 12.37 22.42
N HIS A 111 32.07 11.87 23.05
CA HIS A 111 32.26 11.96 24.50
C HIS A 111 33.31 13.01 24.85
N ARG A 112 33.06 13.68 25.95
CA ARG A 112 34.02 14.60 26.60
C ARG A 112 34.10 14.32 28.10
N PHE A 113 35.26 13.97 28.60
CA PHE A 113 35.49 13.64 30.01
C PHE A 113 34.56 12.55 30.56
N GLY A 114 34.21 11.55 29.71
CA GLY A 114 33.34 10.43 30.10
C GLY A 114 31.84 10.69 30.00
N SER A 115 31.44 11.91 29.62
CA SER A 115 30.03 12.27 29.37
C SER A 115 29.79 12.60 27.90
N ILE A 116 28.55 12.47 27.43
CA ILE A 116 28.18 12.83 26.05
C ILE A 116 28.32 14.36 25.86
N ASP A 117 28.96 14.79 24.78
CA ASP A 117 29.09 16.19 24.38
C ASP A 117 27.84 16.63 23.60
N TRP A 118 26.76 16.92 24.31
CA TRP A 118 25.48 17.32 23.71
C TRP A 118 25.56 18.52 22.77
N LYS A 119 26.52 19.45 23.04
CA LYS A 119 26.73 20.59 22.15
C LYS A 119 27.20 20.15 20.76
N LYS A 120 28.10 19.17 20.71
CA LYS A 120 28.55 18.58 19.45
C LYS A 120 27.50 17.73 18.79
N VAL A 121 26.74 16.93 19.55
CA VAL A 121 25.63 16.13 19.06
C VAL A 121 24.59 17.02 18.34
N ASN A 122 24.15 18.08 19.01
CA ASN A 122 23.16 19.01 18.44
C ASN A 122 23.71 19.75 17.22
N ALA A 123 24.95 20.23 17.27
CA ALA A 123 25.57 20.92 16.15
C ALA A 123 25.72 20.02 14.92
N PHE A 124 26.12 18.75 15.11
CA PHE A 124 26.21 17.77 14.04
C PHE A 124 24.85 17.48 13.42
N ALA A 125 23.83 17.21 14.24
CA ALA A 125 22.48 16.93 13.77
C ALA A 125 21.88 18.11 12.99
N THR A 126 22.09 19.34 13.47
CA THR A 126 21.66 20.55 12.75
C THR A 126 22.34 20.66 11.38
N GLN A 127 23.64 20.39 11.32
CA GLN A 127 24.39 20.43 10.08
C GLN A 127 23.95 19.33 9.11
N ALA A 128 23.71 18.11 9.60
CA ALA A 128 23.22 16.98 8.82
C ALA A 128 21.88 17.30 8.15
N LEU A 129 20.92 17.81 8.91
CA LEU A 129 19.60 18.19 8.39
C LEU A 129 19.65 19.39 7.44
N LYS A 130 20.51 20.37 7.71
CA LYS A 130 20.68 21.53 6.83
C LYS A 130 21.20 21.15 5.43
N LYS A 131 22.01 20.09 5.30
CA LYS A 131 22.42 19.55 3.98
C LYS A 131 21.25 19.02 3.16
N LEU A 132 20.18 18.60 3.84
CA LEU A 132 18.93 18.11 3.23
C LEU A 132 17.86 19.21 3.14
N ASP A 133 18.23 20.48 3.35
CA ASP A 133 17.36 21.64 3.35
C ASP A 133 16.21 21.54 4.39
N ILE A 134 16.51 20.93 5.56
CA ILE A 134 15.55 20.75 6.66
C ILE A 134 15.99 21.63 7.84
N GLU A 135 15.08 22.54 8.23
CA GLU A 135 15.28 23.42 9.39
C GLU A 135 14.26 23.07 10.48
N ILE A 136 14.70 22.32 11.49
CA ILE A 136 13.91 21.93 12.66
C ILE A 136 14.73 22.04 13.94
N ASP A 137 14.07 22.12 15.10
CA ASP A 137 14.74 22.08 16.40
C ASP A 137 15.17 20.65 16.74
N VAL A 138 16.46 20.37 16.62
CA VAL A 138 17.04 19.04 16.86
C VAL A 138 16.97 18.58 18.32
N THR A 139 16.65 19.48 19.26
CA THR A 139 16.53 19.19 20.69
C THR A 139 15.14 18.71 21.08
N GLN A 140 14.17 18.83 20.19
CA GLN A 140 12.81 18.32 20.39
C GLN A 140 12.75 16.81 20.19
N SER A 141 11.79 16.18 20.88
CA SER A 141 11.47 14.77 20.69
C SER A 141 11.02 14.52 19.25
N LEU A 142 11.54 13.45 18.63
CA LEU A 142 11.21 13.11 17.24
C LEU A 142 9.73 12.86 17.01
N GLY A 143 9.00 12.35 18.01
CA GLY A 143 7.56 12.13 17.95
C GLY A 143 6.71 13.38 17.78
N ASN A 144 7.28 14.58 18.00
CA ASN A 144 6.59 15.85 17.77
C ASN A 144 6.56 16.28 16.30
N TYR A 145 7.24 15.55 15.42
CA TYR A 145 7.35 15.85 14.01
C TYR A 145 6.52 14.89 13.15
N SER A 146 6.10 15.34 11.98
CA SER A 146 5.38 14.50 11.01
C SER A 146 6.20 13.30 10.57
N VAL A 147 5.53 12.25 10.07
CA VAL A 147 6.19 11.05 9.56
C VAL A 147 7.19 11.39 8.45
N ALA A 148 6.88 12.38 7.61
CA ALA A 148 7.79 12.87 6.58
C ALA A 148 9.10 13.40 7.16
N ILE A 149 9.04 14.22 8.21
CA ILE A 149 10.24 14.71 8.90
C ILE A 149 11.01 13.55 9.54
N GLN A 150 10.32 12.61 10.17
CA GLN A 150 10.96 11.41 10.73
C GLN A 150 11.70 10.62 9.64
N GLN A 151 11.11 10.49 8.46
CA GLN A 151 11.74 9.85 7.30
C GLN A 151 13.03 10.59 6.87
N MET A 152 12.97 11.91 6.81
CA MET A 152 14.13 12.73 6.46
C MET A 152 15.26 12.62 7.51
N VAL A 153 14.90 12.51 8.79
CA VAL A 153 15.85 12.25 9.89
C VAL A 153 16.52 10.89 9.72
N ALA A 154 15.78 9.85 9.32
CA ALA A 154 16.34 8.53 9.02
C ALA A 154 17.33 8.59 7.84
N ILE A 155 17.00 9.33 6.79
CA ILE A 155 17.88 9.55 5.64
C ILE A 155 19.15 10.32 6.07
N ALA A 156 19.00 11.40 6.84
CA ALA A 156 20.15 12.18 7.38
C ALA A 156 21.10 11.29 8.18
N ARG A 157 20.56 10.45 9.06
CA ARG A 157 21.34 9.47 9.81
C ARG A 157 22.09 8.50 8.89
N ALA A 158 21.41 7.96 7.88
CA ALA A 158 22.00 7.01 6.94
C ALA A 158 23.16 7.64 6.14
N LEU A 159 23.02 8.89 5.72
CA LEU A 159 24.04 9.59 4.93
C LEU A 159 25.26 10.00 5.76
N GLU A 160 25.04 10.60 6.94
CA GLU A 160 26.11 11.24 7.71
C GLU A 160 26.90 10.24 8.57
N ILE A 161 26.23 9.24 9.14
CA ILE A 161 26.90 8.27 10.03
C ILE A 161 27.59 7.18 9.21
N ALA A 162 26.93 6.63 8.20
CA ALA A 162 27.47 5.54 7.40
C ALA A 162 28.30 6.02 6.20
N SER A 163 28.40 7.32 5.94
CA SER A 163 29.02 7.86 4.71
C SER A 163 28.53 7.09 3.48
N ALA A 164 27.22 6.95 3.38
CA ALA A 164 26.56 6.06 2.41
C ALA A 164 26.96 6.42 0.98
N ARG A 165 27.31 5.40 0.21
CA ARG A 165 27.48 5.46 -1.26
C ARG A 165 26.30 4.82 -1.97
N ILE A 166 25.61 3.93 -1.27
CA ILE A 166 24.40 3.27 -1.69
C ILE A 166 23.36 3.48 -0.60
N LEU A 167 22.24 4.09 -0.97
CA LEU A 167 21.08 4.29 -0.09
C LEU A 167 19.93 3.41 -0.57
N ILE A 168 19.44 2.55 0.30
CA ILE A 168 18.29 1.70 0.06
C ILE A 168 17.08 2.35 0.74
N LEU A 169 16.04 2.62 -0.03
CA LEU A 169 14.78 3.16 0.43
C LEU A 169 13.68 2.12 0.20
N ASP A 170 13.20 1.51 1.27
CA ASP A 170 12.19 0.45 1.24
C ASP A 170 10.81 1.03 1.57
N GLU A 171 9.96 1.19 0.56
CA GLU A 171 8.63 1.82 0.61
C GLU A 171 8.57 3.18 1.35
N PRO A 172 9.46 4.12 1.04
CA PRO A 172 9.62 5.34 1.83
C PRO A 172 8.44 6.30 1.76
N THR A 173 7.50 6.09 0.84
CA THR A 173 6.36 6.98 0.61
C THR A 173 5.02 6.42 1.11
N SER A 174 5.02 5.23 1.71
CA SER A 174 3.78 4.53 2.11
C SER A 174 2.91 5.29 3.13
N SER A 175 3.50 6.23 3.86
CA SER A 175 2.84 7.03 4.90
C SER A 175 2.95 8.53 4.63
N LEU A 176 3.32 8.94 3.42
CA LEU A 176 3.51 10.34 3.03
C LEU A 176 2.35 10.82 2.15
N ASP A 177 1.99 12.09 2.29
CA ASP A 177 1.10 12.72 1.34
C ASP A 177 1.83 13.08 0.01
N VAL A 178 1.09 13.54 -0.99
CA VAL A 178 1.64 13.86 -2.33
C VAL A 178 2.72 14.94 -2.27
N HIS A 179 2.57 15.95 -1.42
CA HIS A 179 3.55 17.03 -1.29
C HIS A 179 4.81 16.57 -0.55
N GLU A 180 4.63 15.75 0.48
CA GLU A 180 5.73 15.15 1.23
C GLU A 180 6.53 14.18 0.36
N ALA A 181 5.84 13.35 -0.43
CA ALA A 181 6.48 12.45 -1.40
C ALA A 181 7.27 13.23 -2.46
N SER A 182 6.73 14.35 -2.98
CA SER A 182 7.45 15.19 -3.95
C SER A 182 8.76 15.74 -3.37
N ARG A 183 8.76 16.21 -2.11
CA ARG A 183 9.98 16.68 -1.43
C ARG A 183 11.01 15.56 -1.28
N LEU A 184 10.58 14.35 -0.97
CA LEU A 184 11.48 13.19 -0.92
C LEU A 184 12.09 12.91 -2.30
N PHE A 185 11.31 13.00 -3.37
CA PHE A 185 11.79 12.78 -4.74
C PHE A 185 12.81 13.85 -5.16
N ASP A 186 12.56 15.11 -4.84
CA ASP A 186 13.52 16.20 -5.07
C ASP A 186 14.85 15.94 -4.34
N LEU A 187 14.77 15.47 -3.08
CA LEU A 187 15.94 15.07 -2.33
C LEU A 187 16.69 13.90 -2.98
N MET A 188 15.97 12.85 -3.42
CA MET A 188 16.56 11.70 -4.11
C MET A 188 17.29 12.14 -5.38
N GLN A 189 16.72 13.04 -6.19
CA GLN A 189 17.38 13.58 -7.38
C GLN A 189 18.66 14.36 -7.03
N LYS A 190 18.61 15.22 -6.00
CA LYS A 190 19.79 15.94 -5.50
C LYS A 190 20.92 14.99 -5.09
N LEU A 191 20.60 13.98 -4.28
CA LEU A 191 21.59 12.98 -3.82
C LEU A 191 22.16 12.15 -4.98
N LYS A 192 21.35 11.80 -5.96
CA LYS A 192 21.78 11.15 -7.20
C LYS A 192 22.81 12.03 -7.96
N GLU A 193 22.53 13.33 -8.11
CA GLU A 193 23.44 14.28 -8.76
C GLU A 193 24.77 14.42 -8.02
N GLU A 194 24.78 14.24 -6.71
CA GLU A 194 25.97 14.16 -5.86
C GLU A 194 26.73 12.82 -6.02
N GLY A 195 26.20 11.89 -6.82
CA GLY A 195 26.83 10.60 -7.15
C GLY A 195 26.43 9.44 -6.25
N LEU A 196 25.38 9.58 -5.41
CA LEU A 196 24.85 8.50 -4.60
C LEU A 196 24.10 7.49 -5.48
N GLY A 197 24.33 6.20 -5.31
CA GLY A 197 23.47 5.15 -5.86
C GLY A 197 22.26 4.93 -4.97
N ILE A 198 21.05 5.02 -5.52
CA ILE A 198 19.82 4.86 -4.75
C ILE A 198 19.08 3.63 -5.23
N ILE A 199 18.78 2.69 -4.34
CA ILE A 199 17.90 1.55 -4.59
C ILE A 199 16.53 1.91 -4.03
N PHE A 200 15.54 2.05 -4.92
CA PHE A 200 14.20 2.48 -4.58
C PHE A 200 13.23 1.31 -4.71
N ILE A 201 12.62 0.91 -3.60
CA ILE A 201 11.65 -0.17 -3.57
C ILE A 201 10.29 0.44 -3.27
N THR A 202 9.34 0.24 -4.16
CA THR A 202 7.97 0.68 -4.00
C THR A 202 7.02 -0.20 -4.80
N HIS A 203 5.78 -0.26 -4.39
CA HIS A 203 4.69 -0.86 -5.15
C HIS A 203 3.87 0.20 -5.95
N PHE A 204 4.15 1.49 -5.75
CA PHE A 204 3.52 2.59 -6.49
C PHE A 204 4.25 2.84 -7.81
N LEU A 205 3.72 2.28 -8.89
CA LEU A 205 4.38 2.34 -10.20
C LEU A 205 4.54 3.78 -10.72
N ASP A 206 3.59 4.69 -10.42
CA ASP A 206 3.71 6.10 -10.80
C ASP A 206 4.98 6.73 -10.26
N GLN A 207 5.31 6.44 -9.01
CA GLN A 207 6.53 6.92 -8.37
C GLN A 207 7.79 6.34 -9.03
N VAL A 208 7.74 5.05 -9.45
CA VAL A 208 8.84 4.43 -10.19
C VAL A 208 9.12 5.22 -11.47
N TYR A 209 8.08 5.54 -12.25
CA TYR A 209 8.24 6.31 -13.50
C TYR A 209 8.64 7.76 -13.27
N GLN A 210 8.27 8.33 -12.12
CA GLN A 210 8.60 9.72 -11.79
C GLN A 210 10.08 9.92 -11.46
N VAL A 211 10.71 8.95 -10.74
CA VAL A 211 12.03 9.21 -10.14
C VAL A 211 13.14 8.28 -10.63
N SER A 212 12.84 7.06 -11.12
CA SER A 212 13.88 6.08 -11.41
C SER A 212 14.45 6.18 -12.83
N ASP A 213 15.72 5.87 -12.95
CA ASP A 213 16.42 5.76 -14.23
C ASP A 213 16.27 4.37 -14.84
N ARG A 214 16.39 3.33 -14.00
CA ARG A 214 16.28 1.92 -14.40
C ARG A 214 15.40 1.15 -13.44
N ILE A 215 14.80 0.08 -13.95
CA ILE A 215 13.88 -0.80 -13.24
C ILE A 215 14.37 -2.24 -13.34
N THR A 216 14.60 -2.91 -12.22
CA THR A 216 14.79 -4.36 -12.16
C THR A 216 13.49 -5.00 -11.70
N VAL A 217 13.01 -5.98 -12.47
CA VAL A 217 11.79 -6.72 -12.18
C VAL A 217 12.14 -8.11 -11.65
N LEU A 218 11.67 -8.41 -10.45
CA LEU A 218 11.72 -9.76 -9.87
C LEU A 218 10.33 -10.41 -9.88
N ARG A 219 10.30 -11.73 -10.09
CA ARG A 219 9.08 -12.55 -10.02
C ARG A 219 9.41 -13.96 -9.54
N ASN A 220 8.72 -14.41 -8.49
CA ASN A 220 8.89 -15.75 -7.92
C ASN A 220 10.36 -16.11 -7.64
N GLY A 221 11.12 -15.17 -7.08
CA GLY A 221 12.54 -15.35 -6.77
C GLY A 221 13.50 -15.29 -7.96
N LYS A 222 13.04 -14.95 -9.17
CA LYS A 222 13.86 -14.91 -10.39
C LYS A 222 13.90 -13.51 -10.99
N LEU A 223 15.01 -13.19 -11.65
CA LEU A 223 15.14 -11.98 -12.45
C LEU A 223 14.30 -12.13 -13.74
N VAL A 224 13.35 -11.21 -13.95
CA VAL A 224 12.63 -11.08 -15.23
C VAL A 224 13.43 -10.24 -16.21
N GLY A 225 14.06 -9.18 -15.73
CA GLY A 225 14.94 -8.31 -16.50
C GLY A 225 15.20 -6.96 -15.83
N THR A 226 16.15 -6.24 -16.40
CA THR A 226 16.47 -4.85 -16.02
C THR A 226 16.29 -3.95 -17.24
N TYR A 227 15.58 -2.84 -17.08
CA TYR A 227 15.12 -1.98 -18.18
C TYR A 227 15.38 -0.52 -17.84
N ASP A 228 15.61 0.29 -18.88
CA ASP A 228 15.59 1.75 -18.73
C ASP A 228 14.14 2.22 -18.57
N THR A 229 13.86 3.00 -17.54
CA THR A 229 12.49 3.44 -17.19
C THR A 229 11.82 4.16 -18.36
N ALA A 230 12.53 5.04 -19.06
CA ALA A 230 12.00 5.80 -20.17
C ALA A 230 11.59 4.94 -21.37
N SER A 231 12.14 3.73 -21.51
CA SER A 231 11.88 2.84 -22.66
C SER A 231 10.86 1.74 -22.36
N LEU A 232 10.46 1.54 -21.11
CA LEU A 232 9.56 0.47 -20.69
C LEU A 232 8.13 1.02 -20.47
N PRO A 233 7.15 0.72 -21.34
CA PRO A 233 5.77 1.12 -21.13
C PRO A 233 5.19 0.52 -19.83
N ARG A 234 4.36 1.29 -19.11
CA ARG A 234 3.76 0.88 -17.84
C ARG A 234 3.00 -0.45 -17.92
N VAL A 235 2.20 -0.63 -18.97
CA VAL A 235 1.43 -1.86 -19.19
C VAL A 235 2.36 -3.06 -19.38
N GLU A 236 3.50 -2.87 -20.05
CA GLU A 236 4.50 -3.90 -20.24
C GLU A 236 5.21 -4.26 -18.92
N LEU A 237 5.53 -3.25 -18.08
CA LEU A 237 6.06 -3.47 -16.74
C LEU A 237 5.10 -4.33 -15.90
N ILE A 238 3.82 -3.98 -15.89
CA ILE A 238 2.78 -4.75 -15.18
C ILE A 238 2.70 -6.18 -15.73
N ALA A 239 2.67 -6.36 -17.05
CA ALA A 239 2.67 -7.69 -17.67
C ALA A 239 3.88 -8.53 -17.24
N LYS A 240 5.08 -7.93 -17.18
CA LYS A 240 6.32 -8.60 -16.74
C LYS A 240 6.26 -8.97 -15.25
N MET A 241 5.71 -8.10 -14.39
CA MET A 241 5.53 -8.37 -12.97
C MET A 241 4.56 -9.53 -12.74
N LEU A 242 3.40 -9.53 -13.41
CA LEU A 242 2.35 -10.53 -13.26
C LEU A 242 2.65 -11.85 -14.00
N GLY A 243 3.56 -11.84 -14.98
CA GLY A 243 3.79 -12.99 -15.85
C GLY A 243 2.64 -13.33 -16.78
N ARG A 244 1.80 -12.35 -17.09
CA ARG A 244 0.64 -12.47 -17.98
C ARG A 244 0.94 -11.85 -19.34
N SER A 245 0.24 -12.32 -20.37
CA SER A 245 0.33 -11.67 -21.70
C SER A 245 -0.44 -10.34 -21.68
N LEU A 246 -0.01 -9.38 -22.50
CA LEU A 246 -0.73 -8.10 -22.71
C LEU A 246 -2.20 -8.31 -23.11
N THR A 247 -2.49 -9.38 -23.87
CA THR A 247 -3.85 -9.74 -24.31
C THR A 247 -4.79 -10.14 -23.17
N ASP A 248 -4.27 -10.59 -22.02
CA ASP A 248 -5.10 -10.94 -20.87
C ASP A 248 -5.44 -9.72 -20.02
N LEU A 249 -4.60 -8.69 -20.03
CA LEU A 249 -4.88 -7.41 -19.37
C LEU A 249 -5.92 -6.58 -20.14
N ASP A 250 -5.93 -6.64 -21.47
CA ASP A 250 -6.93 -5.97 -22.31
C ASP A 250 -8.35 -6.55 -22.16
N LYS A 251 -8.48 -7.80 -21.73
CA LYS A 251 -9.80 -8.40 -21.49
C LYS A 251 -10.48 -7.83 -20.23
N VAL A 252 -9.71 -7.43 -19.23
CA VAL A 252 -10.25 -6.78 -18.02
C VAL A 252 -10.76 -5.37 -18.35
N SER A 253 -10.16 -4.68 -19.33
CA SER A 253 -10.60 -3.33 -19.75
C SER A 253 -11.86 -3.33 -20.64
N LYS A 254 -12.28 -4.50 -21.19
CA LYS A 254 -13.45 -4.62 -22.07
C LYS A 254 -14.74 -5.06 -21.41
N ALA A 255 -14.72 -5.35 -20.10
CA ALA A 255 -15.95 -5.70 -19.32
C ALA A 255 -16.89 -4.51 -19.07
N LYS A 256 -16.61 -3.32 -19.60
CA LYS A 256 -17.37 -2.08 -19.41
C LYS A 256 -18.65 -1.93 -20.27
N THR A 257 -19.10 -2.97 -20.97
CA THR A 257 -20.17 -2.80 -21.98
C THR A 257 -21.57 -3.21 -21.50
N THR A 258 -22.00 -2.69 -20.33
CA THR A 258 -23.43 -2.84 -19.91
C THR A 258 -24.02 -1.55 -19.33
N SER A 259 -23.43 -0.37 -19.61
CA SER A 259 -23.86 0.92 -19.05
C SER A 259 -25.15 1.50 -19.62
N GLU A 260 -25.70 0.96 -20.72
CA GLU A 260 -26.94 1.50 -21.34
C GLU A 260 -28.26 0.98 -20.71
N GLN A 261 -28.19 0.04 -19.73
CA GLN A 261 -29.41 -0.56 -19.14
C GLN A 261 -29.79 -0.06 -17.75
N ASN A 262 -29.09 0.91 -17.17
CA ASN A 262 -29.28 1.30 -15.77
C ASN A 262 -30.28 2.44 -15.52
N ALA A 263 -30.82 3.08 -16.54
CA ALA A 263 -31.74 4.23 -16.39
C ALA A 263 -33.11 3.88 -15.78
N ASP A 264 -33.51 2.60 -15.73
CA ASP A 264 -34.80 2.13 -15.22
C ASP A 264 -34.69 1.24 -13.96
N LYS A 265 -33.52 1.14 -13.32
CA LYS A 265 -33.36 0.30 -12.11
C LYS A 265 -33.79 1.05 -10.85
N GLU A 266 -34.58 0.37 -9.99
CA GLU A 266 -34.91 0.90 -8.66
C GLU A 266 -33.65 1.13 -7.82
N SER A 267 -33.62 2.27 -7.11
CA SER A 267 -32.52 2.60 -6.21
C SER A 267 -32.50 1.66 -5.01
N LEU A 268 -31.42 0.93 -4.84
CA LEU A 268 -31.21 -0.01 -3.71
C LEU A 268 -30.91 0.74 -2.42
N LEU A 269 -29.90 1.64 -2.45
CA LEU A 269 -29.47 2.48 -1.32
C LEU A 269 -29.54 3.94 -1.73
N VAL A 270 -30.19 4.76 -0.90
CA VAL A 270 -30.34 6.21 -1.14
C VAL A 270 -29.94 6.99 0.11
N ALA A 271 -28.91 7.80 -0.01
CA ALA A 271 -28.54 8.83 0.96
C ALA A 271 -29.01 10.19 0.45
N LYS A 272 -29.79 10.93 1.27
CA LYS A 272 -30.29 12.27 0.95
C LYS A 272 -29.85 13.25 2.02
N GLY A 273 -29.05 14.24 1.64
CA GLY A 273 -28.52 15.26 2.54
C GLY A 273 -27.74 14.69 3.70
N LEU A 274 -27.13 13.47 3.54
CA LEU A 274 -26.44 12.80 4.63
C LEU A 274 -25.20 13.61 5.03
N ALA A 275 -25.15 14.05 6.30
CA ALA A 275 -24.09 14.92 6.79
C ALA A 275 -23.69 14.60 8.23
N ARG A 276 -22.45 14.98 8.58
CA ARG A 276 -21.94 14.97 9.94
C ARG A 276 -21.05 16.18 10.18
N ALA A 277 -21.33 16.94 11.20
CA ALA A 277 -20.60 18.15 11.54
C ALA A 277 -19.10 17.88 11.71
N GLY A 278 -18.28 18.65 11.01
CA GLY A 278 -16.82 18.57 11.07
C GLY A 278 -16.19 17.44 10.23
N SER A 279 -17.00 16.56 9.60
CA SER A 279 -16.45 15.43 8.82
C SER A 279 -17.04 15.29 7.41
N LEU A 280 -18.34 15.42 7.23
CA LEU A 280 -18.99 15.32 5.92
C LEU A 280 -20.10 16.37 5.78
N LYS A 281 -20.06 17.18 4.73
CA LYS A 281 -21.11 18.12 4.35
C LYS A 281 -22.28 17.38 3.69
N PRO A 282 -23.49 17.97 3.62
CA PRO A 282 -24.64 17.32 3.03
C PRO A 282 -24.34 16.71 1.66
N LEU A 283 -24.60 15.41 1.54
CA LEU A 283 -24.29 14.61 0.37
C LEU A 283 -25.50 13.80 -0.05
N ASP A 284 -25.79 13.83 -1.36
CA ASP A 284 -26.77 12.97 -2.01
C ASP A 284 -26.06 11.88 -2.81
N MET A 285 -26.44 10.63 -2.59
CA MET A 285 -25.90 9.47 -3.30
C MET A 285 -26.99 8.43 -3.50
N GLU A 286 -27.01 7.82 -4.66
CA GLU A 286 -27.84 6.65 -4.96
C GLU A 286 -26.97 5.50 -5.45
N LEU A 287 -27.30 4.28 -5.02
CA LEU A 287 -26.71 3.03 -5.49
C LEU A 287 -27.84 2.15 -6.02
N HIS A 288 -27.72 1.71 -7.26
CA HIS A 288 -28.70 0.82 -7.89
C HIS A 288 -28.33 -0.65 -7.69
N GLY A 289 -29.28 -1.53 -7.95
CA GLY A 289 -29.00 -2.97 -7.93
C GLY A 289 -27.98 -3.38 -9.00
N ASN A 290 -27.06 -4.27 -8.63
CA ASN A 290 -26.02 -4.81 -9.54
C ASN A 290 -25.09 -3.74 -10.11
N GLU A 291 -24.73 -2.77 -9.29
CA GLU A 291 -23.91 -1.63 -9.68
C GLU A 291 -22.66 -1.52 -8.82
N VAL A 292 -21.56 -1.10 -9.44
CA VAL A 292 -20.38 -0.61 -8.72
C VAL A 292 -20.33 0.92 -8.86
N VAL A 293 -20.48 1.64 -7.75
CA VAL A 293 -20.25 3.08 -7.68
C VAL A 293 -18.87 3.33 -7.12
N GLY A 294 -18.01 3.94 -7.93
CA GLY A 294 -16.67 4.35 -7.53
C GLY A 294 -16.68 5.69 -6.81
N ILE A 295 -15.89 5.81 -5.77
CA ILE A 295 -15.70 7.07 -5.05
C ILE A 295 -14.27 7.51 -5.21
N ALA A 296 -14.08 8.64 -5.88
CA ALA A 296 -12.81 9.27 -6.12
C ALA A 296 -12.68 10.56 -5.30
N GLY A 297 -11.46 10.93 -4.90
CA GLY A 297 -11.19 12.16 -4.17
C GLY A 297 -9.80 12.17 -3.56
N LEU A 298 -9.28 13.35 -3.22
CA LEU A 298 -8.00 13.48 -2.54
C LEU A 298 -8.10 13.02 -1.07
N LEU A 299 -6.95 12.86 -0.42
CA LEU A 299 -6.90 12.57 1.02
C LEU A 299 -7.64 13.66 1.81
N GLY A 300 -8.50 13.26 2.77
CA GLY A 300 -9.34 14.19 3.53
C GLY A 300 -10.55 14.74 2.77
N SER A 301 -10.89 14.19 1.60
CA SER A 301 -12.08 14.63 0.84
C SER A 301 -13.41 14.13 1.41
N GLY A 302 -13.41 13.26 2.43
CA GLY A 302 -14.61 12.73 3.07
C GLY A 302 -15.01 11.32 2.65
N ARG A 303 -14.13 10.55 1.97
CA ARG A 303 -14.42 9.21 1.44
C ARG A 303 -14.70 8.19 2.55
N THR A 304 -13.77 8.05 3.49
CA THR A 304 -13.89 7.14 4.64
C THR A 304 -15.01 7.58 5.58
N GLU A 305 -15.17 8.88 5.79
CA GLU A 305 -16.26 9.43 6.59
C GLU A 305 -17.64 9.09 5.98
N MET A 306 -17.75 9.15 4.65
CA MET A 306 -18.96 8.72 3.96
C MET A 306 -19.19 7.20 4.14
N ALA A 307 -18.16 6.36 3.98
CA ALA A 307 -18.27 4.92 4.20
C ALA A 307 -18.74 4.58 5.62
N ASN A 308 -18.18 5.27 6.62
CA ASN A 308 -18.53 5.12 8.03
C ASN A 308 -19.97 5.52 8.31
N LEU A 309 -20.49 6.57 7.69
CA LEU A 309 -21.89 6.99 7.80
C LEU A 309 -22.84 5.97 7.13
N LEU A 310 -22.49 5.49 5.94
CA LEU A 310 -23.30 4.49 5.23
C LEU A 310 -23.38 3.15 5.98
N PHE A 311 -22.31 2.78 6.68
CA PHE A 311 -22.26 1.55 7.49
C PHE A 311 -22.72 1.73 8.95
N GLY A 312 -22.91 2.99 9.39
CA GLY A 312 -23.38 3.29 10.74
C GLY A 312 -22.31 3.15 11.84
N ILE A 313 -21.01 3.21 11.51
CA ILE A 313 -19.93 3.46 12.49
C ILE A 313 -20.15 4.85 13.08
N ASP A 314 -20.44 5.80 12.22
CA ASP A 314 -20.78 7.16 12.56
C ASP A 314 -22.28 7.40 12.41
N THR A 315 -22.83 8.25 13.29
CA THR A 315 -24.25 8.67 13.22
C THR A 315 -24.32 10.00 12.49
N PRO A 316 -25.18 10.15 11.47
CA PRO A 316 -25.37 11.44 10.80
C PRO A 316 -26.07 12.44 11.72
N ASP A 317 -25.71 13.72 11.60
CA ASP A 317 -26.42 14.82 12.27
C ASP A 317 -27.63 15.29 11.43
N GLU A 318 -27.54 15.12 10.10
CA GLU A 318 -28.57 15.53 9.15
C GLU A 318 -28.73 14.48 8.03
N GLY A 319 -29.86 14.53 7.36
CA GLY A 319 -30.15 13.69 6.21
C GLY A 319 -30.80 12.35 6.55
N THR A 320 -31.01 11.54 5.53
CA THR A 320 -31.67 10.24 5.62
C THR A 320 -30.91 9.21 4.80
N LEU A 321 -30.91 7.95 5.28
CA LEU A 321 -30.43 6.78 4.55
C LEU A 321 -31.58 5.80 4.40
N THR A 322 -31.85 5.37 3.17
CA THR A 322 -32.88 4.38 2.85
C THR A 322 -32.27 3.19 2.13
N LEU A 323 -32.70 1.97 2.48
CA LEU A 323 -32.34 0.73 1.80
C LEU A 323 -33.63 0.00 1.37
N ASN A 324 -33.75 -0.35 0.09
CA ASN A 324 -34.95 -0.96 -0.48
C ASN A 324 -36.25 -0.15 -0.14
N GLY A 325 -36.15 1.18 -0.19
CA GLY A 325 -37.27 2.09 0.15
C GLY A 325 -37.60 2.17 1.65
N ARG A 326 -36.88 1.47 2.53
CA ARG A 326 -37.06 1.55 3.98
C ARG A 326 -36.00 2.46 4.61
N GLN A 327 -36.42 3.42 5.39
CA GLN A 327 -35.51 4.33 6.08
C GLN A 327 -34.78 3.62 7.22
N ILE A 328 -33.48 3.78 7.27
CA ILE A 328 -32.61 3.34 8.38
C ILE A 328 -32.67 4.41 9.47
N ASN A 329 -33.23 4.07 10.61
CA ASN A 329 -33.42 5.00 11.74
C ASN A 329 -32.38 4.82 12.85
N ARG A 330 -31.66 3.69 12.85
CA ARG A 330 -30.60 3.38 13.80
C ARG A 330 -29.30 3.18 13.05
N PHE A 331 -28.31 3.98 13.41
CA PHE A 331 -26.97 3.87 12.84
C PHE A 331 -26.09 3.10 13.80
N SER A 332 -25.84 1.86 13.46
CA SER A 332 -24.86 1.00 14.14
C SER A 332 -24.37 -0.09 13.18
N PRO A 333 -23.13 -0.58 13.34
CA PRO A 333 -22.62 -1.68 12.51
C PRO A 333 -23.49 -2.94 12.55
N LEU A 334 -24.09 -3.25 13.70
CA LEU A 334 -24.98 -4.41 13.84
C LEU A 334 -26.28 -4.23 13.03
N GLU A 335 -26.92 -3.08 13.11
CA GLU A 335 -28.12 -2.76 12.33
C GLU A 335 -27.83 -2.81 10.82
N SER A 336 -26.69 -2.26 10.39
CA SER A 336 -26.26 -2.32 8.98
C SER A 336 -26.04 -3.76 8.53
N LEU A 337 -25.41 -4.58 9.36
CA LEU A 337 -25.20 -5.99 9.10
C LEU A 337 -26.53 -6.78 8.99
N GLU A 338 -27.50 -6.49 9.85
CA GLU A 338 -28.85 -7.08 9.80
C GLU A 338 -29.61 -6.64 8.55
N ASN A 339 -29.41 -5.42 8.08
CA ASN A 339 -29.98 -4.89 6.84
C ASN A 339 -29.24 -5.34 5.58
N GLY A 340 -28.14 -6.09 5.69
CA GLY A 340 -27.39 -6.60 4.56
C GLY A 340 -26.43 -5.58 3.95
N ILE A 341 -25.91 -4.64 4.74
CA ILE A 341 -24.79 -3.75 4.39
C ILE A 341 -23.53 -4.29 5.05
N ALA A 342 -22.43 -4.31 4.31
CA ALA A 342 -21.11 -4.74 4.78
C ALA A 342 -20.05 -3.68 4.47
N LEU A 343 -19.03 -3.58 5.32
CA LEU A 343 -17.92 -2.64 5.16
C LEU A 343 -16.56 -3.33 5.29
N CYS A 344 -15.75 -3.23 4.26
CA CYS A 344 -14.33 -3.54 4.31
C CYS A 344 -13.57 -2.24 4.63
N PRO A 345 -12.97 -2.08 5.82
CA PRO A 345 -12.38 -0.81 6.25
C PRO A 345 -11.02 -0.54 5.59
N GLU A 346 -10.59 0.73 5.60
CA GLU A 346 -9.30 1.18 5.06
C GLU A 346 -8.11 0.56 5.80
N ASP A 347 -8.09 0.64 7.14
CA ASP A 347 -7.02 0.04 7.94
C ASP A 347 -7.27 -1.45 8.20
N ARG A 348 -6.70 -2.28 7.32
CA ARG A 348 -6.77 -3.73 7.43
C ARG A 348 -6.27 -4.25 8.76
N LYS A 349 -5.17 -3.69 9.30
CA LYS A 349 -4.50 -4.21 10.50
C LYS A 349 -5.19 -3.78 11.79
N ALA A 350 -5.62 -2.53 11.87
CA ALA A 350 -6.25 -1.99 13.07
C ALA A 350 -7.74 -2.33 13.16
N GLU A 351 -8.46 -2.31 12.03
CA GLU A 351 -9.92 -2.41 11.99
C GLU A 351 -10.41 -3.65 11.23
N GLY A 352 -9.59 -4.17 10.32
CA GLY A 352 -10.00 -5.24 9.42
C GLY A 352 -9.88 -6.63 10.03
N ILE A 353 -8.69 -7.06 10.44
CA ILE A 353 -8.42 -8.41 10.93
C ILE A 353 -8.24 -8.45 12.45
N VAL A 354 -8.59 -9.59 13.05
CA VAL A 354 -8.19 -9.91 14.42
C VAL A 354 -6.99 -10.87 14.33
N GLY A 355 -5.78 -10.32 14.45
CA GLY A 355 -4.52 -11.01 14.12
C GLY A 355 -4.26 -12.31 14.86
N ASP A 356 -4.71 -12.39 16.12
CA ASP A 356 -4.54 -13.56 16.99
C ASP A 356 -5.63 -14.64 16.82
N LEU A 357 -6.62 -14.39 15.96
CA LEU A 357 -7.62 -15.37 15.56
C LEU A 357 -7.18 -16.10 14.28
N THR A 358 -7.70 -17.30 14.10
CA THR A 358 -7.52 -18.11 12.89
C THR A 358 -8.25 -17.49 11.69
N ILE A 359 -7.92 -17.95 10.48
CA ILE A 359 -8.64 -17.59 9.24
C ILE A 359 -10.12 -17.93 9.39
N ARG A 360 -10.45 -19.15 9.83
CA ARG A 360 -11.82 -19.60 10.08
C ARG A 360 -12.58 -18.66 11.02
N GLU A 361 -12.00 -18.34 12.17
CA GLU A 361 -12.61 -17.45 13.14
C GLU A 361 -12.81 -16.04 12.60
N ASN A 362 -11.85 -15.51 11.85
CA ASN A 362 -11.98 -14.22 11.17
C ASN A 362 -13.13 -14.24 10.13
N ILE A 363 -13.26 -15.29 9.34
CA ILE A 363 -14.31 -15.40 8.31
C ILE A 363 -15.70 -15.44 8.95
N ILE A 364 -15.90 -16.21 10.02
CA ILE A 364 -17.23 -16.36 10.63
C ILE A 364 -17.63 -15.21 11.56
N LEU A 365 -16.72 -14.28 11.87
CA LEU A 365 -16.89 -13.28 12.93
C LEU A 365 -18.17 -12.44 12.73
N ALA A 366 -18.38 -11.89 11.53
CA ALA A 366 -19.56 -11.08 11.22
C ALA A 366 -20.87 -11.90 11.25
N LEU A 367 -20.84 -13.14 10.76
CA LEU A 367 -21.98 -14.07 10.88
C LEU A 367 -22.32 -14.37 12.34
N GLN A 368 -21.31 -14.59 13.18
CA GLN A 368 -21.52 -14.85 14.60
C GLN A 368 -22.08 -13.61 15.30
N ALA A 369 -21.59 -12.41 14.95
CA ALA A 369 -22.13 -11.15 15.48
C ALA A 369 -23.60 -10.97 15.14
N ARG A 370 -24.01 -11.25 13.88
CA ARG A 370 -25.41 -11.20 13.44
C ARG A 370 -26.30 -12.23 14.13
N ASN A 371 -25.78 -13.43 14.41
CA ASN A 371 -26.54 -14.47 15.12
C ASN A 371 -26.73 -14.15 16.61
N GLY A 372 -25.92 -13.26 17.18
CA GLY A 372 -25.93 -12.90 18.58
C GLY A 372 -25.16 -13.87 19.47
N TRP A 373 -25.02 -13.48 20.77
CA TRP A 373 -24.16 -14.12 21.75
C TRP A 373 -24.56 -15.56 22.13
N PHE A 374 -25.81 -15.96 21.96
CA PHE A 374 -26.36 -17.25 22.41
C PHE A 374 -26.53 -18.27 21.31
N ARG A 375 -26.31 -17.90 20.04
CA ARG A 375 -26.51 -18.79 18.87
C ARG A 375 -25.19 -19.06 18.17
N PHE A 376 -24.30 -19.80 18.83
CA PHE A 376 -23.00 -20.13 18.26
C PHE A 376 -23.15 -21.05 17.04
N LEU A 377 -22.39 -20.73 15.99
CA LEU A 377 -22.20 -21.62 14.86
C LEU A 377 -21.46 -22.87 15.34
N ASN A 378 -21.96 -24.07 15.05
CA ASN A 378 -21.24 -25.28 15.39
C ASN A 378 -19.93 -25.35 14.58
N ILE A 379 -18.94 -26.05 15.11
CA ILE A 379 -17.59 -26.09 14.57
C ILE A 379 -17.54 -26.61 13.12
N GLN A 380 -18.35 -27.63 12.78
CA GLN A 380 -18.43 -28.19 11.45
C GLN A 380 -18.92 -27.15 10.45
N LYS A 381 -19.94 -26.36 10.82
CA LYS A 381 -20.47 -25.30 9.97
C LYS A 381 -19.48 -24.15 9.76
N GLN A 382 -18.66 -23.86 10.79
CA GLN A 382 -17.59 -22.88 10.68
C GLN A 382 -16.55 -23.33 9.63
N TYR A 383 -16.12 -24.60 9.64
CA TYR A 383 -15.20 -25.14 8.62
C TYR A 383 -15.83 -25.14 7.23
N GLU A 384 -17.07 -25.57 7.08
CA GLU A 384 -17.77 -25.53 5.77
C GLU A 384 -17.78 -24.12 5.16
N ILE A 385 -18.06 -23.10 5.99
CA ILE A 385 -18.08 -21.70 5.55
C ILE A 385 -16.67 -21.24 5.20
N ALA A 386 -15.71 -21.52 6.07
CA ALA A 386 -14.32 -21.11 5.85
C ALA A 386 -13.74 -21.73 4.58
N ASP A 387 -13.90 -23.04 4.40
CA ASP A 387 -13.40 -23.78 3.23
C ASP A 387 -14.05 -23.26 1.93
N LYS A 388 -15.38 -22.99 1.96
CA LYS A 388 -16.08 -22.39 0.82
C LYS A 388 -15.41 -21.07 0.38
N TYR A 389 -15.17 -20.14 1.31
CA TYR A 389 -14.65 -18.83 0.96
C TYR A 389 -13.14 -18.84 0.71
N ILE A 390 -12.38 -19.73 1.35
CA ILE A 390 -10.96 -19.96 1.03
C ILE A 390 -10.83 -20.40 -0.43
N GLN A 391 -11.67 -21.34 -0.89
CA GLN A 391 -11.66 -21.79 -2.27
C GLN A 391 -12.16 -20.71 -3.23
N LEU A 392 -13.30 -20.07 -2.92
CA LEU A 392 -13.92 -19.05 -3.78
C LEU A 392 -12.97 -17.87 -4.06
N LEU A 393 -12.27 -17.40 -3.01
CA LEU A 393 -11.37 -16.24 -3.12
C LEU A 393 -9.93 -16.63 -3.38
N GLY A 394 -9.61 -17.91 -3.49
CA GLY A 394 -8.25 -18.39 -3.71
C GLY A 394 -7.29 -17.93 -2.60
N ILE A 395 -7.71 -18.05 -1.32
CA ILE A 395 -6.86 -17.68 -0.17
C ILE A 395 -5.75 -18.73 -0.03
N SER A 396 -4.50 -18.30 -0.18
CA SER A 396 -3.35 -19.19 -0.05
C SER A 396 -3.06 -19.46 1.43
N THR A 397 -3.47 -20.64 1.90
CA THR A 397 -3.25 -21.12 3.27
C THR A 397 -3.15 -22.63 3.31
N PRO A 398 -2.32 -23.22 4.20
CA PRO A 398 -2.29 -24.66 4.41
C PRO A 398 -3.49 -25.19 5.21
N SER A 399 -4.19 -24.31 5.99
CA SER A 399 -5.29 -24.71 6.86
C SER A 399 -6.15 -23.51 7.26
N PRO A 400 -7.48 -23.69 7.42
CA PRO A 400 -8.36 -22.67 8.00
C PRO A 400 -8.00 -22.25 9.44
N ASP A 401 -7.24 -23.09 10.15
CA ASP A 401 -6.82 -22.82 11.53
C ASP A 401 -5.48 -22.06 11.64
N GLN A 402 -4.87 -21.70 10.51
CA GLN A 402 -3.71 -20.81 10.53
C GLN A 402 -4.11 -19.43 11.06
N LEU A 403 -3.25 -18.82 11.91
CA LEU A 403 -3.43 -17.44 12.38
C LEU A 403 -3.36 -16.47 11.20
N VAL A 404 -4.34 -15.56 11.11
CA VAL A 404 -4.46 -14.63 9.98
C VAL A 404 -3.25 -13.68 9.86
N LYS A 405 -2.61 -13.33 10.97
CA LYS A 405 -1.40 -12.49 10.96
C LYS A 405 -0.22 -13.08 10.18
N ASN A 406 -0.20 -14.39 9.97
CA ASN A 406 0.86 -15.08 9.23
C ASN A 406 0.64 -15.08 7.71
N LEU A 407 -0.46 -14.54 7.23
CA LEU A 407 -0.75 -14.41 5.80
C LEU A 407 -0.09 -13.16 5.20
N SER A 408 0.15 -13.21 3.87
CA SER A 408 0.47 -12.00 3.09
C SER A 408 -0.67 -10.98 3.12
N GLY A 409 -0.36 -9.70 2.85
CA GLY A 409 -1.36 -8.63 2.85
C GLY A 409 -2.55 -8.91 1.93
N GLY A 410 -2.32 -9.40 0.72
CA GLY A 410 -3.39 -9.77 -0.21
C GLY A 410 -4.28 -10.90 0.30
N ASN A 411 -3.71 -11.94 0.94
CA ASN A 411 -4.50 -13.00 1.55
C ASN A 411 -5.27 -12.53 2.79
N GLN A 412 -4.70 -11.63 3.60
CA GLN A 412 -5.42 -11.00 4.71
C GLN A 412 -6.64 -10.22 4.21
N GLN A 413 -6.49 -9.46 3.11
CA GLN A 413 -7.59 -8.73 2.49
C GLN A 413 -8.69 -9.66 1.99
N LYS A 414 -8.32 -10.78 1.37
CA LYS A 414 -9.29 -11.80 0.95
C LYS A 414 -10.03 -12.43 2.14
N VAL A 415 -9.38 -12.58 3.31
CA VAL A 415 -10.06 -13.05 4.55
C VAL A 415 -11.09 -12.04 5.03
N ILE A 416 -10.80 -10.72 4.98
CA ILE A 416 -11.78 -9.68 5.32
C ILE A 416 -12.96 -9.72 4.36
N LEU A 417 -12.72 -9.81 3.06
CA LEU A 417 -13.76 -9.96 2.06
C LEU A 417 -14.60 -11.22 2.30
N ALA A 418 -13.96 -12.36 2.60
CA ALA A 418 -14.63 -13.62 2.95
C ALA A 418 -15.57 -13.45 4.15
N ARG A 419 -15.16 -12.74 5.19
CA ARG A 419 -15.98 -12.42 6.38
C ARG A 419 -17.28 -11.75 5.99
N TRP A 420 -17.21 -10.72 5.16
CA TRP A 420 -18.36 -9.94 4.77
C TRP A 420 -19.23 -10.67 3.75
N LEU A 421 -18.65 -11.32 2.76
CA LEU A 421 -19.39 -12.15 1.78
C LEU A 421 -20.11 -13.32 2.45
N ALA A 422 -19.58 -13.87 3.54
CA ALA A 422 -20.25 -14.91 4.32
C ALA A 422 -21.59 -14.44 4.92
N THR A 423 -21.79 -13.14 5.09
CA THR A 423 -23.07 -12.58 5.54
C THR A 423 -24.11 -12.42 4.42
N ASN A 424 -23.70 -12.67 3.17
CA ASN A 424 -24.53 -12.45 1.97
C ASN A 424 -25.12 -11.02 1.90
N PRO A 425 -24.28 -9.98 1.84
CA PRO A 425 -24.72 -8.59 1.85
C PRO A 425 -25.38 -8.22 0.52
N GLN A 426 -26.34 -7.28 0.56
CA GLN A 426 -26.88 -6.63 -0.65
C GLN A 426 -25.98 -5.47 -1.11
N VAL A 427 -25.37 -4.76 -0.15
CA VAL A 427 -24.45 -3.64 -0.38
C VAL A 427 -23.13 -3.96 0.28
N LEU A 428 -22.06 -3.92 -0.51
CA LEU A 428 -20.68 -4.10 -0.06
C LEU A 428 -19.90 -2.79 -0.24
N ILE A 429 -19.52 -2.16 0.86
CA ILE A 429 -18.68 -0.96 0.88
C ILE A 429 -17.23 -1.42 1.03
N LEU A 430 -16.38 -0.98 0.12
CA LEU A 430 -14.97 -1.34 0.04
C LEU A 430 -14.14 -0.06 0.15
N ASP A 431 -13.57 0.21 1.32
CA ASP A 431 -12.73 1.38 1.53
C ASP A 431 -11.27 0.99 1.39
N GLU A 432 -10.61 1.49 0.34
CA GLU A 432 -9.22 1.21 -0.04
C GLU A 432 -8.87 -0.29 -0.02
N PRO A 433 -9.68 -1.18 -0.65
CA PRO A 433 -9.52 -2.64 -0.49
C PRO A 433 -8.21 -3.16 -1.09
N THR A 434 -7.52 -2.37 -1.87
CA THR A 434 -6.29 -2.70 -2.58
C THR A 434 -5.05 -2.03 -1.99
N ARG A 435 -5.21 -1.26 -0.90
CA ARG A 435 -4.12 -0.54 -0.26
C ARG A 435 -3.10 -1.48 0.38
N GLY A 436 -1.82 -1.28 0.04
CA GLY A 436 -0.70 -2.04 0.62
C GLY A 436 -0.69 -3.53 0.29
N ILE A 437 -1.26 -3.91 -0.87
CA ILE A 437 -1.15 -5.24 -1.44
C ILE A 437 -0.45 -5.17 -2.80
N ASP A 438 0.04 -6.32 -3.27
CA ASP A 438 0.73 -6.40 -4.55
C ASP A 438 -0.21 -6.25 -5.76
N VAL A 439 0.39 -5.95 -6.93
CA VAL A 439 -0.34 -5.68 -8.17
C VAL A 439 -1.21 -6.87 -8.61
N GLY A 440 -0.75 -8.11 -8.35
CA GLY A 440 -1.50 -9.32 -8.69
C GLY A 440 -2.76 -9.45 -7.84
N ALA A 441 -2.63 -9.28 -6.52
CA ALA A 441 -3.76 -9.31 -5.60
C ALA A 441 -4.74 -8.14 -5.86
N LYS A 442 -4.23 -6.95 -6.23
CA LYS A 442 -5.09 -5.82 -6.66
C LYS A 442 -5.98 -6.20 -7.83
N ALA A 443 -5.39 -6.75 -8.90
CA ALA A 443 -6.13 -7.16 -10.10
C ALA A 443 -7.19 -8.25 -9.78
N GLU A 444 -6.87 -9.18 -8.88
CA GLU A 444 -7.81 -10.21 -8.45
C GLU A 444 -8.99 -9.63 -7.66
N ILE A 445 -8.74 -8.66 -6.75
CA ILE A 445 -9.80 -7.99 -6.00
C ILE A 445 -10.68 -7.13 -6.92
N GLN A 446 -10.09 -6.36 -7.84
CA GLN A 446 -10.84 -5.57 -8.81
C GLN A 446 -11.76 -6.47 -9.67
N LYS A 447 -11.23 -7.58 -10.16
CA LYS A 447 -12.05 -8.56 -10.90
C LYS A 447 -13.18 -9.12 -10.04
N LEU A 448 -12.87 -9.50 -8.80
CA LEU A 448 -13.88 -10.01 -7.86
C LEU A 448 -15.03 -9.01 -7.66
N VAL A 449 -14.73 -7.71 -7.51
CA VAL A 449 -15.76 -6.66 -7.33
C VAL A 449 -16.67 -6.58 -8.55
N ILE A 450 -16.12 -6.70 -9.77
CA ILE A 450 -16.90 -6.71 -11.00
C ILE A 450 -17.77 -7.97 -11.07
N ASP A 451 -17.19 -9.15 -10.83
CA ASP A 451 -17.89 -10.45 -10.86
C ASP A 451 -19.05 -10.45 -9.82
N LEU A 452 -18.84 -9.89 -8.61
CA LEU A 452 -19.89 -9.77 -7.59
C LEU A 452 -21.05 -8.88 -8.04
N ALA A 453 -20.78 -7.78 -8.74
CA ALA A 453 -21.84 -6.92 -9.27
C ALA A 453 -22.63 -7.62 -10.37
N GLU A 454 -21.98 -8.41 -11.24
CA GLU A 454 -22.65 -9.24 -12.24
C GLU A 454 -23.52 -10.35 -11.61
N GLU A 455 -23.12 -10.88 -10.43
CA GLU A 455 -23.86 -11.88 -9.66
C GLU A 455 -25.02 -11.31 -8.83
N GLY A 456 -25.21 -9.98 -8.84
CA GLY A 456 -26.37 -9.34 -8.19
C GLY A 456 -26.08 -8.56 -6.93
N GLN A 457 -24.81 -8.43 -6.51
CA GLN A 457 -24.42 -7.58 -5.39
C GLN A 457 -24.11 -6.16 -5.86
N SER A 458 -24.37 -5.18 -5.02
CA SER A 458 -24.06 -3.78 -5.32
C SER A 458 -22.89 -3.32 -4.47
N CYS A 459 -21.94 -2.62 -5.09
CA CYS A 459 -20.69 -2.23 -4.44
C CYS A 459 -20.48 -0.72 -4.44
N VAL A 460 -19.99 -0.19 -3.32
CA VAL A 460 -19.35 1.13 -3.24
C VAL A 460 -17.86 0.88 -3.17
N PHE A 461 -17.13 1.30 -4.19
CA PHE A 461 -15.68 1.05 -4.31
C PHE A 461 -14.92 2.37 -4.14
N ILE A 462 -14.19 2.49 -3.06
CA ILE A 462 -13.38 3.66 -2.72
C ILE A 462 -11.91 3.34 -2.95
N SER A 463 -11.22 4.11 -3.77
CA SER A 463 -9.76 4.01 -3.93
C SER A 463 -9.13 5.38 -4.14
N SER A 464 -7.94 5.56 -3.59
CA SER A 464 -7.05 6.69 -3.85
C SER A 464 -6.39 6.61 -5.23
N GLU A 465 -6.33 5.40 -5.81
CA GLU A 465 -5.80 5.17 -7.15
C GLU A 465 -6.91 5.33 -8.18
N LEU A 466 -6.88 6.46 -8.89
CA LEU A 466 -7.93 6.80 -9.87
C LEU A 466 -8.13 5.72 -10.93
N GLU A 467 -7.05 5.08 -11.39
CA GLU A 467 -7.13 3.99 -12.38
C GLU A 467 -7.94 2.79 -11.87
N GLU A 468 -7.88 2.50 -10.57
CA GLU A 468 -8.68 1.42 -9.99
C GLU A 468 -10.17 1.78 -10.03
N VAL A 469 -10.51 3.02 -9.65
CA VAL A 469 -11.90 3.51 -9.71
C VAL A 469 -12.43 3.49 -11.13
N LEU A 470 -11.67 4.01 -12.09
CA LEU A 470 -12.05 4.02 -13.51
C LEU A 470 -12.26 2.62 -14.08
N ARG A 471 -11.46 1.65 -13.63
CA ARG A 471 -11.50 0.28 -14.16
C ARG A 471 -12.66 -0.53 -13.61
N THR A 472 -13.02 -0.33 -12.33
CA THR A 472 -14.00 -1.18 -11.63
C THR A 472 -15.41 -0.61 -11.62
N SER A 473 -15.59 0.69 -11.84
CA SER A 473 -16.86 1.37 -11.56
C SER A 473 -17.73 1.59 -12.79
N HIS A 474 -19.05 1.48 -12.60
CA HIS A 474 -20.06 1.83 -13.60
C HIS A 474 -20.38 3.33 -13.56
N ARG A 475 -20.38 3.94 -12.38
CA ARG A 475 -20.50 5.38 -12.13
C ARG A 475 -19.44 5.80 -11.12
N ILE A 476 -19.03 7.07 -11.19
CA ILE A 476 -17.98 7.63 -10.33
C ILE A 476 -18.48 8.90 -9.68
N ILE A 477 -18.46 8.94 -8.35
CA ILE A 477 -18.72 10.14 -7.56
C ILE A 477 -17.37 10.71 -7.12
N VAL A 478 -17.17 12.00 -7.39
CA VAL A 478 -15.97 12.71 -6.98
C VAL A 478 -16.27 13.53 -5.72
N LEU A 479 -15.53 13.24 -4.66
CA LEU A 479 -15.59 14.02 -3.41
C LEU A 479 -14.45 15.03 -3.35
N ARG A 480 -14.78 16.26 -2.89
CA ARG A 480 -13.85 17.35 -2.65
C ARG A 480 -14.35 18.21 -1.50
N ASP A 481 -13.46 18.57 -0.58
CA ASP A 481 -13.78 19.42 0.58
C ASP A 481 -14.99 18.92 1.39
N GLN A 482 -15.05 17.58 1.57
CA GLN A 482 -16.08 16.84 2.31
C GLN A 482 -17.50 16.94 1.70
N LYS A 483 -17.59 17.15 0.38
CA LYS A 483 -18.86 17.19 -0.36
C LYS A 483 -18.75 16.53 -1.72
N LYS A 484 -19.89 16.14 -2.30
CA LYS A 484 -19.97 15.69 -3.69
C LYS A 484 -19.68 16.88 -4.62
N ALA A 485 -18.60 16.78 -5.38
CA ALA A 485 -18.22 17.78 -6.37
C ALA A 485 -18.89 17.49 -7.73
N ALA A 486 -18.88 16.24 -8.16
CA ALA A 486 -19.51 15.81 -9.40
C ALA A 486 -19.82 14.31 -9.38
N GLU A 487 -20.58 13.87 -10.38
CA GLU A 487 -20.86 12.46 -10.66
C GLU A 487 -20.75 12.22 -12.17
N TYR A 488 -20.09 11.13 -12.54
CA TYR A 488 -19.79 10.78 -13.92
C TYR A 488 -20.21 9.34 -14.24
N SER A 489 -20.48 9.05 -15.51
CA SER A 489 -20.52 7.67 -16.01
C SER A 489 -19.12 7.07 -16.00
N GLY A 490 -19.00 5.73 -15.97
CA GLY A 490 -17.71 5.04 -15.90
C GLY A 490 -16.77 5.25 -17.10
N ASP A 491 -17.24 5.87 -18.17
CA ASP A 491 -16.45 6.15 -19.40
C ASP A 491 -15.76 7.53 -19.39
N VAL A 492 -15.83 8.25 -18.27
CA VAL A 492 -15.15 9.54 -18.08
C VAL A 492 -13.64 9.37 -18.17
N ASP A 493 -12.96 10.35 -18.77
CA ASP A 493 -11.50 10.37 -18.82
C ASP A 493 -10.90 10.78 -17.45
N ASP A 494 -9.68 10.33 -17.20
CA ASP A 494 -8.93 10.58 -15.96
C ASP A 494 -8.67 12.08 -15.73
N GLN A 495 -8.41 12.85 -16.79
CA GLN A 495 -8.13 14.28 -16.70
C GLN A 495 -9.33 15.06 -16.17
N THR A 496 -10.54 14.74 -16.61
CA THR A 496 -11.79 15.34 -16.12
C THR A 496 -11.97 15.12 -14.64
N ILE A 497 -11.72 13.89 -14.15
CA ILE A 497 -11.81 13.59 -12.72
C ILE A 497 -10.75 14.34 -11.92
N ILE A 498 -9.50 14.36 -12.38
CA ILE A 498 -8.39 15.08 -11.74
C ILE A 498 -8.70 16.60 -11.66
N GLN A 499 -9.22 17.19 -12.74
CA GLN A 499 -9.62 18.61 -12.75
C GLN A 499 -10.73 18.88 -11.75
N THR A 500 -11.71 17.98 -11.63
CA THR A 500 -12.80 18.08 -10.64
C THR A 500 -12.27 17.99 -9.21
N MET A 501 -11.35 17.06 -8.95
CA MET A 501 -10.68 16.94 -7.64
C MET A 501 -9.87 18.20 -7.28
N ALA A 502 -9.20 18.80 -8.28
CA ALA A 502 -8.38 20.00 -8.10
C ALA A 502 -9.21 21.29 -7.97
N GLY A 503 -10.49 21.27 -8.35
CA GLY A 503 -11.35 22.47 -8.27
C GLY A 503 -11.26 23.38 -9.51
N ASN A 504 -10.79 22.88 -10.62
CA ASN A 504 -10.61 23.62 -11.88
C ASN A 504 -11.81 23.47 -12.84
N LEU A 505 -12.87 22.80 -12.37
CA LEU A 505 -14.16 22.68 -13.07
C LEU A 505 -15.29 23.18 -12.18
#